data_94656c30e6671e54caaff40be8e0ae64
#
_entry.id   94656c30e6671e54caaff40be8e0ae64
#
_cell.length_a   1.000
_cell.length_b   1.000
_cell.length_c   1.000
_cell.angle_alpha   90.00
_cell.angle_beta   90.00
_cell.angle_gamma   90.00
#
_symmetry.space_group_name_H-M   'P 1'
#
loop_
_entity.id
_entity.type
_entity.pdbx_description
1 polymer ?
#
loop_
_entity_poly.entity_id
_entity_poly.type
_entity_poly.pdbx_seq_one_letter_code
_entity_poly.pdbx_strand_id
1 'polypeptide(L)'
;MGPAGLFAALELARAGLKPVILERGSNVDVRRRKVDHFWQTGELDPECNVQFGEGGAGTFSDGKLNTMVKDPSGRNRKVLECFVAHGAPEEILYMQKPHIGTDKLREVVRSIREEILALGATVHFDTRFVRLLLQGDRICGVEYEQAGRISQMACEAVILATGHSARDTFIELKEQGVVMQPKAFAVGVRMEHPQEMIGLSQYGEAAKILPPASYKLTNTTSDGRGVYSFCMCPGGQVVNASSECGRLVVNGMSEYARDGANANSAIVVTVGPEDFGEGLFDGMQFQRRLEQAAYEQGQGRIPVQLLGDFLQNRESTALGEV
;
A
#
# COMPACT_ATOMS: atom_id res chain seq x y z
N MET A 1 -5.81 -8.68 -5.14
CA MET A 1 -4.79 -9.00 -6.19
C MET A 1 -3.65 -7.98 -6.13
N GLY A 2 -3.12 -7.77 -4.93
CA GLY A 2 -1.88 -7.02 -4.70
C GLY A 2 -0.64 -7.81 -5.14
N PRO A 3 0.59 -7.30 -4.90
CA PRO A 3 1.82 -7.94 -5.41
C PRO A 3 1.92 -9.43 -5.06
N ALA A 4 1.61 -9.81 -3.82
CA ALA A 4 1.69 -11.21 -3.40
C ALA A 4 0.70 -12.10 -4.17
N GLY A 5 -0.56 -11.67 -4.31
CA GLY A 5 -1.58 -12.41 -5.05
C GLY A 5 -1.29 -12.47 -6.55
N LEU A 6 -0.80 -11.36 -7.12
CA LEU A 6 -0.45 -11.27 -8.54
C LEU A 6 0.68 -12.26 -8.90
N PHE A 7 1.78 -12.26 -8.15
CA PHE A 7 2.89 -13.17 -8.39
C PHE A 7 2.56 -14.62 -8.05
N ALA A 8 1.77 -14.87 -7.00
CA ALA A 8 1.30 -16.23 -6.70
C ALA A 8 0.47 -16.79 -7.87
N ALA A 9 -0.47 -15.99 -8.40
CA ALA A 9 -1.29 -16.40 -9.53
C ALA A 9 -0.45 -16.62 -10.80
N LEU A 10 0.49 -15.74 -11.10
CA LEU A 10 1.37 -15.86 -12.26
C LEU A 10 2.23 -17.13 -12.21
N GLU A 11 2.87 -17.40 -11.07
CA GLU A 11 3.72 -18.57 -10.91
C GLU A 11 2.92 -19.88 -10.99
N LEU A 12 1.72 -19.91 -10.39
CA LEU A 12 0.82 -21.06 -10.48
C LEU A 12 0.34 -21.28 -11.92
N ALA A 13 -0.04 -20.23 -12.62
CA ALA A 13 -0.48 -20.30 -14.01
C ALA A 13 0.65 -20.77 -14.94
N ARG A 14 1.87 -20.24 -14.78
CA ARG A 14 3.06 -20.69 -15.52
C ARG A 14 3.44 -22.15 -15.23
N ALA A 15 3.11 -22.65 -14.05
CA ALA A 15 3.26 -24.05 -13.69
C ALA A 15 2.16 -24.96 -14.26
N GLY A 16 1.23 -24.44 -15.06
CA GLY A 16 0.13 -25.20 -15.67
C GLY A 16 -1.08 -25.39 -14.77
N LEU A 17 -1.11 -24.75 -13.60
CA LEU A 17 -2.29 -24.73 -12.74
C LEU A 17 -3.26 -23.64 -13.22
N LYS A 18 -4.52 -23.75 -12.78
CA LYS A 18 -5.56 -22.77 -13.11
C LYS A 18 -6.08 -22.09 -11.84
N PRO A 19 -5.30 -21.16 -11.26
CA PRO A 19 -5.74 -20.47 -10.06
C PRO A 19 -6.98 -19.62 -10.34
N VAL A 20 -7.86 -19.52 -9.34
CA VAL A 20 -8.95 -18.56 -9.32
C VAL A 20 -8.59 -17.46 -8.33
N ILE A 21 -8.62 -16.22 -8.78
CA ILE A 21 -8.27 -15.05 -7.99
C ILE A 21 -9.55 -14.30 -7.63
N LEU A 22 -9.76 -14.03 -6.33
CA LEU A 22 -10.81 -13.16 -5.84
C LEU A 22 -10.16 -11.83 -5.43
N GLU A 23 -10.58 -10.74 -6.04
CA GLU A 23 -10.16 -9.39 -5.70
C GLU A 23 -11.40 -8.56 -5.31
N ARG A 24 -11.37 -8.01 -4.07
CA ARG A 24 -12.52 -7.26 -3.55
C ARG A 24 -12.79 -5.98 -4.31
N GLY A 25 -11.73 -5.31 -4.79
CA GLY A 25 -11.87 -4.10 -5.60
C GLY A 25 -11.91 -4.40 -7.10
N SER A 26 -12.02 -3.34 -7.86
CA SER A 26 -12.12 -3.38 -9.32
C SER A 26 -10.74 -3.56 -9.98
N ASN A 27 -10.75 -3.85 -11.29
CA ASN A 27 -9.53 -3.81 -12.11
C ASN A 27 -8.90 -2.41 -12.10
N VAL A 28 -7.63 -2.34 -12.47
CA VAL A 28 -6.81 -1.13 -12.33
C VAL A 28 -7.40 0.11 -13.04
N ASP A 29 -8.13 -0.07 -14.13
CA ASP A 29 -8.72 1.04 -14.90
C ASP A 29 -9.98 1.62 -14.22
N VAL A 30 -10.86 0.75 -13.75
CA VAL A 30 -12.04 1.16 -12.97
C VAL A 30 -11.61 1.72 -11.62
N ARG A 31 -10.66 1.06 -10.96
CA ARG A 31 -10.10 1.46 -9.69
C ARG A 31 -9.53 2.88 -9.76
N ARG A 32 -8.78 3.22 -10.82
CA ARG A 32 -8.25 4.57 -11.01
C ARG A 32 -9.36 5.62 -10.98
N ARG A 33 -10.44 5.41 -11.72
CA ARG A 33 -11.58 6.35 -11.74
C ARG A 33 -12.23 6.50 -10.36
N LYS A 34 -12.40 5.39 -9.62
CA LYS A 34 -12.96 5.41 -8.26
C LYS A 34 -12.07 6.16 -7.27
N VAL A 35 -10.75 5.97 -7.36
CA VAL A 35 -9.79 6.69 -6.51
C VAL A 35 -9.75 8.18 -6.87
N ASP A 36 -9.74 8.54 -8.15
CA ASP A 36 -9.79 9.95 -8.58
C ASP A 36 -11.09 10.62 -8.12
N HIS A 37 -12.22 9.93 -8.21
CA HIS A 37 -13.51 10.41 -7.70
C HIS A 37 -13.43 10.65 -6.18
N PHE A 38 -12.92 9.69 -5.42
CA PHE A 38 -12.72 9.83 -3.98
C PHE A 38 -11.86 11.04 -3.62
N TRP A 39 -10.75 11.25 -4.31
CA TRP A 39 -9.88 12.40 -4.05
C TRP A 39 -10.52 13.75 -4.39
N GLN A 40 -11.43 13.79 -5.36
CA GLN A 40 -12.16 15.00 -5.76
C GLN A 40 -13.36 15.30 -4.87
N THR A 41 -14.09 14.28 -4.41
CA THR A 41 -15.38 14.43 -3.74
C THR A 41 -15.37 14.09 -2.26
N GLY A 42 -14.40 13.29 -1.80
CA GLY A 42 -14.38 12.70 -0.46
C GLY A 42 -15.26 11.44 -0.33
N GLU A 43 -15.92 10.98 -1.39
CA GLU A 43 -16.78 9.79 -1.37
C GLU A 43 -15.95 8.51 -1.50
N LEU A 44 -15.69 7.87 -0.36
CA LEU A 44 -14.90 6.63 -0.29
C LEU A 44 -15.75 5.41 -0.68
N ASP A 45 -15.24 4.62 -1.64
CA ASP A 45 -15.69 3.24 -1.84
C ASP A 45 -14.86 2.30 -0.93
N PRO A 46 -15.45 1.69 0.12
CA PRO A 46 -14.71 0.86 1.06
C PRO A 46 -14.21 -0.46 0.44
N GLU A 47 -14.75 -0.88 -0.69
CA GLU A 47 -14.34 -2.10 -1.38
C GLU A 47 -13.32 -1.82 -2.50
N CYS A 48 -13.21 -0.56 -3.00
CA CYS A 48 -12.31 -0.22 -4.10
C CYS A 48 -11.68 1.17 -3.91
N ASN A 49 -10.46 1.22 -3.43
CA ASN A 49 -9.77 2.45 -3.02
C ASN A 49 -8.24 2.34 -3.18
N VAL A 50 -7.45 3.18 -2.51
CA VAL A 50 -5.97 3.14 -2.55
C VAL A 50 -5.41 1.85 -1.96
N GLN A 51 -6.13 1.15 -1.08
CA GLN A 51 -5.68 -0.10 -0.45
C GLN A 51 -6.16 -1.35 -1.20
N PHE A 52 -7.41 -1.33 -1.70
CA PHE A 52 -8.09 -2.45 -2.32
C PHE A 52 -8.27 -2.26 -3.83
N GLY A 53 -8.13 -3.34 -4.57
CA GLY A 53 -8.21 -3.41 -6.01
C GLY A 53 -6.94 -3.94 -6.66
N GLU A 54 -7.00 -4.17 -7.95
CA GLU A 54 -5.90 -4.73 -8.74
C GLU A 54 -4.60 -3.95 -8.56
N GLY A 55 -3.51 -4.66 -8.31
CA GLY A 55 -2.17 -4.12 -8.04
C GLY A 55 -1.93 -3.77 -6.56
N GLY A 56 -3.00 -3.80 -5.70
CA GLY A 56 -2.90 -3.48 -4.28
C GLY A 56 -2.48 -2.03 -4.00
N ALA A 57 -2.10 -1.71 -2.77
CA ALA A 57 -1.69 -0.37 -2.35
C ALA A 57 -0.48 0.17 -3.13
N GLY A 58 0.39 -0.70 -3.65
CA GLY A 58 1.57 -0.32 -4.42
C GLY A 58 1.27 0.45 -5.71
N THR A 59 0.10 0.26 -6.31
CA THR A 59 -0.32 0.94 -7.54
C THR A 59 -0.46 2.46 -7.36
N PHE A 60 -0.73 2.94 -6.15
CA PHE A 60 -0.82 4.36 -5.78
C PHE A 60 0.32 4.73 -4.83
N SER A 61 1.55 4.48 -5.25
CA SER A 61 2.78 4.78 -4.51
C SER A 61 3.88 5.25 -5.46
N ASP A 62 5.10 5.47 -4.96
CA ASP A 62 6.27 5.73 -5.80
C ASP A 62 6.76 4.48 -6.59
N GLY A 63 6.25 3.30 -6.25
CA GLY A 63 6.66 2.08 -6.93
C GLY A 63 8.12 1.70 -6.67
N LYS A 64 8.65 1.99 -5.49
CA LYS A 64 10.01 1.60 -5.09
C LYS A 64 10.15 0.08 -5.05
N LEU A 65 11.25 -0.39 -5.61
CA LEU A 65 11.60 -1.82 -5.66
C LEU A 65 12.82 -2.16 -4.77
N ASN A 66 13.20 -1.24 -3.89
CA ASN A 66 14.32 -1.44 -2.99
C ASN A 66 13.98 -2.46 -1.90
N THR A 67 14.91 -3.37 -1.64
CA THR A 67 14.81 -4.32 -0.54
C THR A 67 16.14 -4.41 0.22
N MET A 68 16.06 -4.66 1.51
CA MET A 68 17.21 -5.00 2.36
C MET A 68 17.37 -6.51 2.51
N VAL A 69 16.49 -7.30 1.91
CA VAL A 69 16.53 -8.76 1.99
C VAL A 69 17.65 -9.28 1.09
N LYS A 70 18.53 -10.12 1.64
CA LYS A 70 19.49 -10.89 0.86
C LYS A 70 18.75 -11.91 0.00
N ASP A 71 19.13 -12.01 -1.27
CA ASP A 71 18.45 -12.87 -2.24
C ASP A 71 19.39 -13.92 -2.84
N PRO A 72 19.80 -14.91 -2.05
CA PRO A 72 20.71 -15.96 -2.54
C PRO A 72 20.05 -16.85 -3.61
N SER A 73 18.73 -16.84 -3.73
CA SER A 73 17.97 -17.64 -4.71
C SER A 73 17.61 -16.88 -5.98
N GLY A 74 17.97 -15.60 -6.12
CA GLY A 74 17.67 -14.78 -7.30
C GLY A 74 16.20 -14.41 -7.49
N ARG A 75 15.35 -14.54 -6.46
CA ARG A 75 13.92 -14.25 -6.57
C ARG A 75 13.62 -12.77 -6.81
N ASN A 76 14.39 -11.88 -6.17
CA ASN A 76 14.25 -10.45 -6.40
C ASN A 76 14.57 -10.10 -7.85
N ARG A 77 15.63 -10.69 -8.40
CA ARG A 77 16.01 -10.53 -9.81
C ARG A 77 14.90 -11.01 -10.73
N LYS A 78 14.31 -12.18 -10.46
CA LYS A 78 13.18 -12.72 -11.23
C LYS A 78 11.97 -11.78 -11.23
N VAL A 79 11.67 -11.13 -10.09
CA VAL A 79 10.58 -10.15 -10.00
C VAL A 79 10.86 -8.94 -10.88
N LEU A 80 12.08 -8.40 -10.86
CA LEU A 80 12.45 -7.25 -11.70
C LEU A 80 12.40 -7.62 -13.19
N GLU A 81 12.90 -8.77 -13.58
CA GLU A 81 12.81 -9.28 -14.95
C GLU A 81 11.36 -9.47 -15.41
N CYS A 82 10.49 -9.97 -14.52
CA CYS A 82 9.06 -10.07 -14.79
C CYS A 82 8.45 -8.68 -15.03
N PHE A 83 8.76 -7.69 -14.23
CA PHE A 83 8.26 -6.33 -14.45
C PHE A 83 8.72 -5.75 -15.79
N VAL A 84 9.99 -5.94 -16.15
CA VAL A 84 10.52 -5.49 -17.45
C VAL A 84 9.82 -6.20 -18.61
N ALA A 85 9.62 -7.51 -18.51
CA ALA A 85 8.88 -8.30 -19.52
C ALA A 85 7.44 -7.79 -19.73
N HIS A 86 6.87 -7.08 -18.74
CA HIS A 86 5.52 -6.52 -18.78
C HIS A 86 5.50 -4.99 -18.94
N GLY A 87 6.60 -4.39 -19.41
CA GLY A 87 6.65 -2.99 -19.81
C GLY A 87 7.25 -2.03 -18.78
N ALA A 88 7.81 -2.52 -17.67
CA ALA A 88 8.60 -1.66 -16.80
C ALA A 88 9.90 -1.24 -17.47
N PRO A 89 10.47 -0.07 -17.11
CA PRO A 89 11.74 0.39 -17.64
C PRO A 89 12.89 -0.59 -17.36
N GLU A 90 13.75 -0.86 -18.36
CA GLU A 90 14.87 -1.80 -18.23
C GLU A 90 15.88 -1.38 -17.16
N GLU A 91 16.02 -0.08 -16.89
CA GLU A 91 16.94 0.44 -15.89
C GLU A 91 16.68 -0.08 -14.47
N ILE A 92 15.49 -0.58 -14.16
CA ILE A 92 15.23 -1.20 -12.85
C ILE A 92 16.09 -2.44 -12.59
N LEU A 93 16.67 -3.04 -13.63
CA LEU A 93 17.53 -4.20 -13.53
C LEU A 93 18.95 -3.89 -13.02
N TYR A 94 19.40 -2.64 -13.15
CA TYR A 94 20.77 -2.23 -12.81
C TYR A 94 20.88 -1.00 -11.92
N MET A 95 19.79 -0.22 -11.76
CA MET A 95 19.81 0.91 -10.85
C MET A 95 19.84 0.46 -9.39
N GLN A 96 20.62 1.15 -8.56
CA GLN A 96 20.75 0.85 -7.12
C GLN A 96 19.44 1.10 -6.34
N LYS A 97 18.64 2.07 -6.78
CA LYS A 97 17.36 2.43 -6.15
C LYS A 97 16.26 2.44 -7.20
N PRO A 98 15.89 1.24 -7.72
CA PRO A 98 14.91 1.16 -8.81
C PRO A 98 13.51 1.55 -8.34
N HIS A 99 12.75 2.17 -9.24
CA HIS A 99 11.34 2.48 -9.06
C HIS A 99 10.62 2.44 -10.41
N ILE A 100 9.29 2.31 -10.39
CA ILE A 100 8.48 2.24 -11.60
C ILE A 100 7.59 3.49 -11.75
N GLY A 101 7.14 4.08 -10.64
CA GLY A 101 6.14 5.15 -10.63
C GLY A 101 4.70 4.64 -10.77
N THR A 102 3.75 5.40 -10.26
CA THR A 102 2.34 5.00 -10.24
C THR A 102 1.72 4.95 -11.65
N ASP A 103 2.19 5.79 -12.56
CA ASP A 103 1.75 5.87 -13.96
C ASP A 103 2.07 4.56 -14.72
N LYS A 104 3.33 4.15 -14.73
CA LYS A 104 3.79 2.94 -15.43
C LYS A 104 3.37 1.64 -14.75
N LEU A 105 3.33 1.62 -13.43
CA LEU A 105 3.01 0.40 -12.68
C LEU A 105 1.60 -0.14 -13.01
N ARG A 106 0.67 0.72 -13.36
CA ARG A 106 -0.69 0.30 -13.78
C ARG A 106 -0.67 -0.53 -15.06
N GLU A 107 0.15 -0.15 -16.03
CA GLU A 107 0.29 -0.89 -17.30
C GLU A 107 0.98 -2.23 -17.07
N VAL A 108 2.01 -2.26 -16.24
CA VAL A 108 2.71 -3.50 -15.85
C VAL A 108 1.74 -4.49 -15.18
N VAL A 109 0.95 -4.02 -14.22
CA VAL A 109 -0.02 -4.86 -13.50
C VAL A 109 -1.08 -5.41 -14.45
N ARG A 110 -1.60 -4.58 -15.37
CA ARG A 110 -2.55 -5.02 -16.40
C ARG A 110 -1.94 -6.10 -17.29
N SER A 111 -0.73 -5.90 -17.78
CA SER A 111 -0.02 -6.83 -18.64
C SER A 111 0.21 -8.19 -17.96
N ILE A 112 0.60 -8.18 -16.68
CA ILE A 112 0.74 -9.43 -15.89
C ILE A 112 -0.60 -10.15 -15.76
N ARG A 113 -1.70 -9.44 -15.49
CA ARG A 113 -3.05 -10.06 -15.45
C ARG A 113 -3.42 -10.69 -16.79
N GLU A 114 -3.12 -10.03 -17.90
CA GLU A 114 -3.41 -10.55 -19.24
C GLU A 114 -2.65 -11.87 -19.50
N GLU A 115 -1.39 -11.98 -19.07
CA GLU A 115 -0.66 -13.25 -19.14
C GLU A 115 -1.32 -14.31 -18.25
N ILE A 116 -1.70 -13.99 -17.02
CA ILE A 116 -2.38 -14.90 -16.09
C ILE A 116 -3.66 -15.46 -16.72
N LEU A 117 -4.47 -14.61 -17.34
CA LEU A 117 -5.71 -15.00 -18.03
C LEU A 117 -5.42 -15.86 -19.27
N ALA A 118 -4.41 -15.50 -20.09
CA ALA A 118 -4.00 -16.25 -21.27
C ALA A 118 -3.51 -17.67 -20.92
N LEU A 119 -2.93 -17.85 -19.73
CA LEU A 119 -2.54 -19.16 -19.20
C LEU A 119 -3.71 -19.99 -18.62
N GLY A 120 -4.94 -19.46 -18.67
CA GLY A 120 -6.15 -20.18 -18.28
C GLY A 120 -6.58 -20.02 -16.82
N ALA A 121 -6.01 -19.08 -16.09
CA ALA A 121 -6.51 -18.67 -14.78
C ALA A 121 -7.77 -17.81 -14.89
N THR A 122 -8.49 -17.63 -13.78
CA THR A 122 -9.68 -16.78 -13.71
C THR A 122 -9.50 -15.69 -12.66
N VAL A 123 -9.92 -14.47 -12.97
CA VAL A 123 -9.92 -13.35 -12.03
C VAL A 123 -11.35 -12.82 -11.86
N HIS A 124 -11.81 -12.81 -10.63
CA HIS A 124 -13.09 -12.20 -10.24
C HIS A 124 -12.80 -10.89 -9.49
N PHE A 125 -13.09 -9.78 -10.15
CA PHE A 125 -13.08 -8.45 -9.54
C PHE A 125 -14.39 -8.14 -8.84
N ASP A 126 -14.39 -7.11 -7.99
CA ASP A 126 -15.53 -6.70 -7.18
C ASP A 126 -16.12 -7.91 -6.42
N THR A 127 -15.21 -8.77 -5.94
CA THR A 127 -15.52 -10.06 -5.32
C THR A 127 -14.75 -10.21 -4.02
N ARG A 128 -15.45 -10.06 -2.91
CA ARG A 128 -14.88 -10.08 -1.56
C ARG A 128 -14.87 -11.50 -0.99
N PHE A 129 -13.73 -11.98 -0.53
CA PHE A 129 -13.65 -13.18 0.30
C PHE A 129 -14.43 -12.96 1.61
N VAL A 130 -15.28 -13.91 1.97
CA VAL A 130 -16.07 -13.88 3.22
C VAL A 130 -15.45 -14.82 4.24
N ARG A 131 -15.38 -16.12 3.95
CA ARG A 131 -14.86 -17.11 4.88
C ARG A 131 -14.31 -18.36 4.18
N LEU A 132 -13.55 -19.16 4.93
CA LEU A 132 -13.17 -20.51 4.54
C LEU A 132 -14.33 -21.46 4.73
N LEU A 133 -14.48 -22.42 3.83
CA LEU A 133 -15.35 -23.59 4.02
C LEU A 133 -14.47 -24.77 4.47
N LEU A 134 -14.79 -25.33 5.61
CA LEU A 134 -14.01 -26.37 6.26
C LEU A 134 -14.81 -27.66 6.38
N GLN A 135 -14.13 -28.79 6.15
CA GLN A 135 -14.62 -30.12 6.47
C GLN A 135 -13.64 -30.78 7.45
N GLY A 136 -13.99 -30.76 8.74
CA GLY A 136 -13.03 -30.99 9.80
C GLY A 136 -11.93 -29.92 9.75
N ASP A 137 -10.67 -30.32 9.74
CA ASP A 137 -9.50 -29.44 9.67
C ASP A 137 -9.02 -29.13 8.24
N ARG A 138 -9.78 -29.55 7.23
CA ARG A 138 -9.40 -29.35 5.82
C ARG A 138 -10.24 -28.29 5.17
N ILE A 139 -9.58 -27.44 4.37
CA ILE A 139 -10.25 -26.49 3.49
C ILE A 139 -10.93 -27.31 2.37
N CYS A 140 -12.22 -27.07 2.14
CA CYS A 140 -12.99 -27.64 1.04
C CYS A 140 -13.56 -26.56 0.10
N GLY A 141 -13.40 -25.29 0.43
CA GLY A 141 -13.85 -24.18 -0.40
C GLY A 141 -13.72 -22.83 0.28
N VAL A 142 -14.26 -21.84 -0.38
CA VAL A 142 -14.42 -20.46 0.13
C VAL A 142 -15.84 -19.96 -0.10
N GLU A 143 -16.29 -19.10 0.78
CA GLU A 143 -17.48 -18.28 0.58
C GLU A 143 -17.03 -16.88 0.18
N TYR A 144 -17.69 -16.30 -0.79
CA TYR A 144 -17.40 -14.97 -1.29
C TYR A 144 -18.67 -14.18 -1.60
N GLU A 145 -18.56 -12.88 -1.58
CA GLU A 145 -19.63 -11.96 -1.94
C GLU A 145 -19.29 -11.25 -3.26
N GLN A 146 -20.27 -11.24 -4.16
CA GLN A 146 -20.20 -10.48 -5.40
C GLN A 146 -21.56 -9.84 -5.70
N ALA A 147 -21.59 -8.56 -5.98
CA ALA A 147 -22.81 -7.80 -6.24
C ALA A 147 -23.91 -8.00 -5.16
N GLY A 148 -23.53 -8.06 -3.88
CA GLY A 148 -24.43 -8.26 -2.74
C GLY A 148 -24.94 -9.70 -2.59
N ARG A 149 -24.42 -10.65 -3.35
CA ARG A 149 -24.81 -12.06 -3.27
C ARG A 149 -23.67 -12.90 -2.72
N ILE A 150 -24.00 -13.72 -1.72
CA ILE A 150 -23.09 -14.73 -1.18
C ILE A 150 -23.12 -15.96 -2.06
N SER A 151 -21.96 -16.47 -2.41
CA SER A 151 -21.76 -17.68 -3.20
C SER A 151 -20.60 -18.50 -2.65
N GLN A 152 -20.52 -19.76 -3.05
CA GLN A 152 -19.48 -20.68 -2.59
C GLN A 152 -18.71 -21.25 -3.78
N MET A 153 -17.43 -21.51 -3.56
CA MET A 153 -16.55 -22.12 -4.55
C MET A 153 -15.74 -23.24 -3.87
N ALA A 154 -15.77 -24.43 -4.43
CA ALA A 154 -14.96 -25.53 -3.94
C ALA A 154 -13.48 -25.31 -4.32
N CYS A 155 -12.59 -25.56 -3.38
CA CYS A 155 -11.14 -25.57 -3.60
C CYS A 155 -10.45 -26.38 -2.50
N GLU A 156 -9.26 -26.88 -2.79
CA GLU A 156 -8.46 -27.69 -1.85
C GLU A 156 -7.38 -26.86 -1.14
N ALA A 157 -7.07 -25.67 -1.65
CA ALA A 157 -6.05 -24.78 -1.10
C ALA A 157 -6.42 -23.31 -1.33
N VAL A 158 -6.09 -22.47 -0.37
CA VAL A 158 -6.31 -21.01 -0.42
C VAL A 158 -5.00 -20.29 -0.09
N ILE A 159 -4.62 -19.33 -0.93
CA ILE A 159 -3.53 -18.40 -0.66
C ILE A 159 -4.14 -17.08 -0.21
N LEU A 160 -3.96 -16.74 1.07
CA LEU A 160 -4.41 -15.48 1.63
C LEU A 160 -3.37 -14.38 1.36
N ALA A 161 -3.69 -13.48 0.44
CA ALA A 161 -2.85 -12.35 0.05
C ALA A 161 -3.62 -11.01 0.19
N THR A 162 -4.35 -10.84 1.28
CA THR A 162 -5.36 -9.82 1.51
C THR A 162 -4.80 -8.42 1.84
N GLY A 163 -3.49 -8.32 2.10
CA GLY A 163 -2.86 -7.08 2.54
C GLY A 163 -3.20 -6.72 3.99
N HIS A 164 -2.69 -5.59 4.46
CA HIS A 164 -2.83 -5.20 5.87
C HIS A 164 -4.15 -4.50 6.20
N SER A 165 -4.89 -4.00 5.21
CA SER A 165 -6.11 -3.21 5.43
C SER A 165 -7.40 -4.05 5.45
N ALA A 166 -7.33 -5.35 5.14
CA ALA A 166 -8.46 -6.28 5.15
C ALA A 166 -8.83 -6.70 6.59
N ARG A 167 -9.19 -5.73 7.42
CA ARG A 167 -9.44 -5.91 8.85
C ARG A 167 -10.63 -6.80 9.14
N ASP A 168 -11.66 -6.76 8.31
CA ASP A 168 -12.82 -7.65 8.31
C ASP A 168 -12.41 -9.12 8.09
N THR A 169 -11.53 -9.35 7.14
CA THR A 169 -10.99 -10.69 6.85
C THR A 169 -10.20 -11.24 8.04
N PHE A 170 -9.40 -10.41 8.72
CA PHE A 170 -8.67 -10.87 9.91
C PHE A 170 -9.60 -11.27 11.06
N ILE A 171 -10.70 -10.53 11.26
CA ILE A 171 -11.71 -10.85 12.27
C ILE A 171 -12.34 -12.19 11.94
N GLU A 172 -12.81 -12.39 10.71
CA GLU A 172 -13.43 -13.63 10.28
C GLU A 172 -12.48 -14.84 10.40
N LEU A 173 -11.24 -14.71 9.97
CA LEU A 173 -10.25 -15.78 10.10
C LEU A 173 -9.97 -16.16 11.56
N LYS A 174 -10.00 -15.18 12.48
CA LYS A 174 -9.89 -15.45 13.91
C LYS A 174 -11.09 -16.21 14.46
N GLU A 175 -12.29 -15.83 14.05
CA GLU A 175 -13.53 -16.53 14.42
C GLU A 175 -13.55 -17.97 13.93
N GLN A 176 -12.91 -18.24 12.79
CA GLN A 176 -12.73 -19.58 12.25
C GLN A 176 -11.56 -20.37 12.90
N GLY A 177 -10.91 -19.81 13.92
CA GLY A 177 -9.86 -20.50 14.67
C GLY A 177 -8.46 -20.43 14.06
N VAL A 178 -8.24 -19.59 13.03
CA VAL A 178 -6.90 -19.36 12.49
C VAL A 178 -6.02 -18.73 13.53
N VAL A 179 -4.85 -19.32 13.79
CA VAL A 179 -3.89 -18.83 14.80
C VAL A 179 -3.24 -17.55 14.27
N MET A 180 -3.35 -16.49 15.05
CA MET A 180 -2.75 -15.18 14.75
C MET A 180 -2.07 -14.60 15.99
N GLN A 181 -1.12 -13.71 15.80
CA GLN A 181 -0.40 -13.02 16.85
C GLN A 181 -0.39 -11.51 16.61
N PRO A 182 -0.49 -10.67 17.65
CA PRO A 182 -0.26 -9.24 17.53
C PRO A 182 1.19 -8.98 17.11
N LYS A 183 1.41 -7.88 16.38
CA LYS A 183 2.72 -7.50 15.89
C LYS A 183 2.93 -6.00 16.06
N ALA A 184 4.12 -5.60 16.49
CA ALA A 184 4.55 -4.21 16.49
C ALA A 184 4.51 -3.60 15.07
N PHE A 185 4.22 -2.32 15.01
CA PHE A 185 4.20 -1.54 13.76
C PHE A 185 4.71 -0.12 14.01
N ALA A 186 4.58 0.77 13.04
CA ALA A 186 4.98 2.15 13.21
C ALA A 186 3.86 3.10 12.83
N VAL A 187 3.73 4.19 13.58
CA VAL A 187 2.76 5.27 13.36
C VAL A 187 3.46 6.60 13.32
N GLY A 188 2.85 7.59 12.68
CA GLY A 188 3.42 8.93 12.62
C GLY A 188 2.66 9.84 11.67
N VAL A 189 3.36 10.89 11.24
CA VAL A 189 2.85 11.89 10.33
C VAL A 189 3.62 11.86 9.01
N ARG A 190 3.02 12.40 7.96
CA ARG A 190 3.71 12.59 6.69
C ARG A 190 4.13 14.04 6.55
N MET A 191 5.41 14.26 6.29
CA MET A 191 5.99 15.57 6.04
C MET A 191 6.08 15.81 4.53
N GLU A 192 5.67 16.99 4.12
CA GLU A 192 5.84 17.50 2.77
C GLU A 192 6.77 18.72 2.78
N HIS A 193 7.60 18.84 1.77
CA HIS A 193 8.59 19.91 1.63
C HIS A 193 9.00 20.08 0.16
N PRO A 194 9.55 21.24 -0.25
CA PRO A 194 10.03 21.44 -1.60
C PRO A 194 11.10 20.41 -2.00
N GLN A 195 10.98 19.82 -3.18
CA GLN A 195 11.98 18.88 -3.73
C GLN A 195 13.34 19.58 -3.94
N GLU A 196 13.32 20.84 -4.36
CA GLU A 196 14.54 21.63 -4.56
C GLU A 196 15.37 21.73 -3.29
N MET A 197 14.74 21.94 -2.15
CA MET A 197 15.42 22.00 -0.84
C MET A 197 16.24 20.73 -0.58
N ILE A 198 15.67 19.56 -0.90
CA ILE A 198 16.36 18.27 -0.73
C ILE A 198 17.47 18.13 -1.77
N GLY A 199 17.22 18.51 -3.03
CA GLY A 199 18.22 18.51 -4.09
C GLY A 199 19.45 19.33 -3.72
N LEU A 200 19.25 20.58 -3.31
CA LEU A 200 20.34 21.49 -2.91
C LEU A 200 21.08 20.96 -1.66
N SER A 201 20.36 20.42 -0.68
CA SER A 201 20.97 19.85 0.52
C SER A 201 21.86 18.63 0.23
N GLN A 202 21.48 17.77 -0.73
CA GLN A 202 22.18 16.53 -1.03
C GLN A 202 23.27 16.71 -2.10
N TYR A 203 23.06 17.58 -3.08
CA TYR A 203 23.88 17.69 -4.28
C TYR A 203 24.48 19.06 -4.52
N GLY A 204 24.08 20.10 -3.75
CA GLY A 204 24.47 21.49 -4.00
C GLY A 204 24.09 21.92 -5.42
N GLU A 205 24.99 22.60 -6.12
CA GLU A 205 24.75 23.07 -7.49
C GLU A 205 24.48 21.95 -8.52
N ALA A 206 24.92 20.73 -8.24
CA ALA A 206 24.66 19.58 -9.11
C ALA A 206 23.18 19.12 -9.08
N ALA A 207 22.38 19.64 -8.17
CA ALA A 207 20.94 19.35 -8.12
C ALA A 207 20.19 19.71 -9.42
N LYS A 208 20.74 20.63 -10.20
CA LYS A 208 20.17 21.07 -11.50
C LYS A 208 20.29 20.02 -12.62
N ILE A 209 21.19 19.06 -12.48
CA ILE A 209 21.50 18.05 -13.51
C ILE A 209 21.36 16.60 -13.03
N LEU A 210 21.23 16.39 -11.72
CA LEU A 210 21.04 15.06 -11.14
C LEU A 210 19.54 14.74 -10.96
N PRO A 211 19.19 13.45 -10.92
CA PRO A 211 17.82 13.03 -10.61
C PRO A 211 17.35 13.56 -9.26
N PRO A 212 16.02 13.67 -9.03
CA PRO A 212 15.46 14.15 -7.77
C PRO A 212 16.05 13.42 -6.55
N ALA A 213 16.62 14.18 -5.63
CA ALA A 213 17.27 13.65 -4.44
C ALA A 213 16.29 12.99 -3.49
N SER A 214 16.73 11.92 -2.83
CA SER A 214 15.99 11.25 -1.77
C SER A 214 16.81 11.20 -0.48
N TYR A 215 16.15 10.99 0.65
CA TYR A 215 16.83 10.79 1.93
C TYR A 215 16.26 9.60 2.70
N LYS A 216 17.06 9.12 3.65
CA LYS A 216 16.66 8.17 4.68
C LYS A 216 17.23 8.65 6.01
N LEU A 217 16.35 8.89 6.98
CA LEU A 217 16.71 9.34 8.32
C LEU A 217 16.31 8.29 9.33
N THR A 218 17.15 8.08 10.34
CA THR A 218 16.87 7.18 11.46
C THR A 218 17.42 7.81 12.73
N ASN A 219 16.70 7.65 13.82
CA ASN A 219 17.13 8.07 15.14
C ASN A 219 16.55 7.12 16.19
N THR A 220 17.08 7.19 17.41
CA THR A 220 16.53 6.50 18.57
C THR A 220 16.28 7.55 19.64
N THR A 221 15.07 7.57 20.18
CA THR A 221 14.69 8.49 21.27
C THR A 221 15.41 8.11 22.56
N SER A 222 15.40 9.00 23.55
CA SER A 222 16.05 8.78 24.85
C SER A 222 15.47 7.59 25.63
N ASP A 223 14.23 7.22 25.36
CA ASP A 223 13.54 6.03 25.89
C ASP A 223 13.77 4.76 25.05
N GLY A 224 14.67 4.81 24.05
CA GLY A 224 15.05 3.66 23.23
C GLY A 224 14.13 3.36 22.04
N ARG A 225 13.16 4.20 21.75
CA ARG A 225 12.18 4.01 20.68
C ARG A 225 12.75 4.42 19.31
N GLY A 226 12.63 3.56 18.33
CA GLY A 226 13.09 3.87 16.96
C GLY A 226 12.18 4.88 16.28
N VAL A 227 12.77 5.95 15.70
CA VAL A 227 12.11 6.95 14.85
C VAL A 227 12.82 6.97 13.51
N TYR A 228 12.05 6.95 12.40
CA TYR A 228 12.67 6.89 11.09
C TYR A 228 11.78 7.47 9.98
N SER A 229 12.43 7.95 8.92
CA SER A 229 11.74 8.29 7.69
C SER A 229 11.32 7.03 6.94
N PHE A 230 10.10 7.01 6.40
CA PHE A 230 9.58 5.87 5.68
C PHE A 230 8.91 6.30 4.38
N CYS A 231 9.14 5.54 3.31
CA CYS A 231 8.53 5.78 1.99
C CYS A 231 8.64 7.25 1.53
N MET A 232 9.89 7.80 1.56
CA MET A 232 10.17 9.11 0.98
C MET A 232 9.90 9.07 -0.52
N CYS A 233 9.06 9.97 -1.02
CA CYS A 233 8.63 10.09 -2.41
C CYS A 233 9.17 11.38 -3.01
N PRO A 234 10.30 11.33 -3.76
CA PRO A 234 10.81 12.49 -4.48
C PRO A 234 9.84 12.95 -5.56
N GLY A 235 9.73 14.26 -5.77
CA GLY A 235 8.85 14.83 -6.79
C GLY A 235 7.43 14.31 -6.74
N GLY A 236 6.90 14.08 -5.52
CA GLY A 236 5.63 13.41 -5.30
C GLY A 236 4.69 14.20 -4.39
N GLN A 237 3.52 13.66 -4.18
CA GLN A 237 2.45 14.28 -3.40
C GLN A 237 1.92 13.35 -2.31
N VAL A 238 1.32 13.94 -1.28
CA VAL A 238 0.56 13.23 -0.24
C VAL A 238 -0.84 12.96 -0.77
N VAL A 239 -1.32 11.73 -0.56
CA VAL A 239 -2.66 11.32 -1.01
C VAL A 239 -3.45 10.69 0.12
N ASN A 240 -4.77 10.87 0.08
CA ASN A 240 -5.69 10.17 0.98
C ASN A 240 -5.73 8.68 0.59
N ALA A 241 -5.33 7.82 1.53
CA ALA A 241 -5.25 6.37 1.37
C ALA A 241 -6.22 5.61 2.29
N SER A 242 -7.31 6.26 2.70
CA SER A 242 -8.34 5.67 3.55
C SER A 242 -8.99 4.45 2.91
N SER A 243 -9.39 3.50 3.74
CA SER A 243 -10.11 2.28 3.33
C SER A 243 -11.35 1.99 4.20
N GLU A 244 -11.55 2.75 5.27
CA GLU A 244 -12.73 2.64 6.14
C GLU A 244 -13.42 4.03 6.25
N CYS A 245 -14.73 4.07 6.17
CA CYS A 245 -15.50 5.31 6.31
C CYS A 245 -15.29 5.95 7.70
N GLY A 246 -15.22 7.29 7.74
CA GLY A 246 -14.99 8.03 8.99
C GLY A 246 -13.57 7.89 9.55
N ARG A 247 -12.62 7.45 8.74
CA ARG A 247 -11.22 7.28 9.10
C ARG A 247 -10.32 7.89 8.03
N LEU A 248 -9.17 8.41 8.45
CA LEU A 248 -8.24 9.04 7.53
C LEU A 248 -6.83 8.55 7.76
N VAL A 249 -6.20 8.10 6.69
CA VAL A 249 -4.79 7.76 6.62
C VAL A 249 -4.22 8.25 5.30
N VAL A 250 -2.96 8.65 5.31
CA VAL A 250 -2.29 9.19 4.13
C VAL A 250 -1.17 8.29 3.64
N ASN A 251 -0.89 8.36 2.34
CA ASN A 251 0.27 7.77 1.71
C ASN A 251 1.01 8.82 0.87
N GLY A 252 2.19 8.48 0.35
CA GLY A 252 2.89 9.27 -0.65
C GLY A 252 2.90 8.54 -1.99
N MET A 253 2.81 9.33 -3.04
CA MET A 253 2.78 8.85 -4.41
C MET A 253 3.68 9.72 -5.27
N SER A 254 4.38 9.15 -6.22
CA SER A 254 5.04 9.88 -7.31
C SER A 254 4.92 9.15 -8.64
N GLU A 255 4.95 9.89 -9.70
CA GLU A 255 5.08 9.35 -11.05
C GLU A 255 6.53 8.91 -11.33
N TYR A 256 6.72 8.21 -12.42
CA TYR A 256 8.05 7.75 -12.83
C TYR A 256 9.04 8.91 -12.99
N ALA A 257 8.62 10.02 -13.56
CA ALA A 257 9.48 11.19 -13.79
C ALA A 257 9.94 11.87 -12.49
N ARG A 258 9.17 11.75 -11.39
CA ARG A 258 9.47 12.39 -10.10
C ARG A 258 9.71 13.90 -10.21
N ASP A 259 8.97 14.57 -11.10
CA ASP A 259 9.15 15.97 -11.49
C ASP A 259 8.21 16.94 -10.76
N GLY A 260 7.47 16.47 -9.79
CA GLY A 260 6.65 17.31 -8.92
C GLY A 260 7.48 18.30 -8.09
N ALA A 261 6.90 19.46 -7.81
CA ALA A 261 7.56 20.54 -7.06
C ALA A 261 7.93 20.12 -5.62
N ASN A 262 7.15 19.23 -5.02
CA ASN A 262 7.33 18.79 -3.65
C ASN A 262 7.87 17.36 -3.58
N ALA A 263 8.44 17.05 -2.43
CA ALA A 263 8.74 15.70 -1.98
C ALA A 263 8.04 15.47 -0.64
N ASN A 264 7.81 14.21 -0.29
CA ASN A 264 7.23 13.89 1.00
C ASN A 264 7.81 12.60 1.59
N SER A 265 7.71 12.46 2.90
CA SER A 265 8.14 11.27 3.64
C SER A 265 7.32 11.10 4.89
N ALA A 266 6.93 9.90 5.23
CA ALA A 266 6.46 9.61 6.58
C ALA A 266 7.63 9.74 7.56
N ILE A 267 7.36 10.29 8.74
CA ILE A 267 8.21 10.22 9.94
C ILE A 267 7.41 9.40 10.94
N VAL A 268 7.91 8.23 11.26
CA VAL A 268 7.18 7.24 12.05
C VAL A 268 7.98 6.79 13.27
N VAL A 269 7.26 6.44 14.32
CA VAL A 269 7.78 5.86 15.55
C VAL A 269 7.26 4.44 15.72
N THR A 270 8.10 3.54 16.16
CA THR A 270 7.70 2.16 16.46
C THR A 270 6.77 2.11 17.67
N VAL A 271 5.68 1.37 17.56
CA VAL A 271 4.73 1.06 18.62
C VAL A 271 4.53 -0.44 18.76
N GLY A 272 4.35 -0.89 19.99
CA GLY A 272 4.19 -2.30 20.33
C GLY A 272 3.01 -2.54 21.29
N PRO A 273 2.87 -3.78 21.79
CA PRO A 273 1.82 -4.11 22.76
C PRO A 273 1.82 -3.23 24.01
N GLU A 274 2.96 -2.72 24.41
CA GLU A 274 3.11 -1.76 25.51
C GLU A 274 2.36 -0.44 25.28
N ASP A 275 2.10 -0.07 24.01
CA ASP A 275 1.40 1.15 23.63
C ASP A 275 -0.10 0.92 23.38
N PHE A 276 -0.47 -0.23 22.85
CA PHE A 276 -1.83 -0.48 22.37
C PHE A 276 -2.55 -1.62 23.09
N GLY A 277 -1.87 -2.47 23.87
CA GLY A 277 -2.42 -3.62 24.56
C GLY A 277 -1.98 -4.96 23.97
N GLU A 278 -2.16 -6.04 24.75
CA GLU A 278 -1.74 -7.40 24.38
C GLU A 278 -2.80 -8.19 23.60
N GLY A 279 -4.01 -7.67 23.47
CA GLY A 279 -5.08 -8.29 22.71
C GLY A 279 -4.78 -8.37 21.22
N LEU A 280 -5.21 -9.44 20.58
CA LEU A 280 -4.92 -9.71 19.17
C LEU A 280 -5.21 -8.53 18.25
N PHE A 281 -6.30 -7.81 18.48
CA PHE A 281 -6.75 -6.69 17.65
C PHE A 281 -6.55 -5.31 18.28
N ASP A 282 -5.86 -5.22 19.42
CA ASP A 282 -5.64 -3.93 20.10
C ASP A 282 -4.83 -2.97 19.24
N GLY A 283 -3.81 -3.47 18.54
CA GLY A 283 -3.06 -2.67 17.57
C GLY A 283 -3.93 -2.14 16.42
N MET A 284 -4.86 -2.95 15.91
CA MET A 284 -5.81 -2.52 14.89
C MET A 284 -6.77 -1.44 15.43
N GLN A 285 -7.25 -1.57 16.68
CA GLN A 285 -8.08 -0.55 17.30
C GLN A 285 -7.30 0.73 17.60
N PHE A 286 -6.02 0.61 17.95
CA PHE A 286 -5.13 1.75 18.11
C PHE A 286 -5.00 2.55 16.81
N GLN A 287 -4.75 1.88 15.67
CA GLN A 287 -4.74 2.52 14.35
C GLN A 287 -6.06 3.22 14.08
N ARG A 288 -7.19 2.53 14.30
CA ARG A 288 -8.52 3.08 14.08
C ARG A 288 -8.81 4.35 14.89
N ARG A 289 -8.33 4.43 16.13
CA ARG A 289 -8.46 5.65 16.94
C ARG A 289 -7.69 6.82 16.34
N LEU A 290 -6.46 6.60 15.88
CA LEU A 290 -5.65 7.64 15.24
C LEU A 290 -6.26 8.11 13.91
N GLU A 291 -6.71 7.17 13.09
CA GLU A 291 -7.36 7.45 11.81
C GLU A 291 -8.68 8.21 11.99
N GLN A 292 -9.45 7.87 13.02
CA GLN A 292 -10.69 8.57 13.36
C GLN A 292 -10.40 9.99 13.85
N ALA A 293 -9.44 10.17 14.75
CA ALA A 293 -9.04 11.49 15.23
C ALA A 293 -8.58 12.40 14.08
N ALA A 294 -7.81 11.86 13.13
CA ALA A 294 -7.39 12.61 11.94
C ALA A 294 -8.58 12.99 11.04
N TYR A 295 -9.55 12.08 10.86
CA TYR A 295 -10.77 12.33 10.09
C TYR A 295 -11.63 13.43 10.73
N GLU A 296 -11.84 13.36 12.04
CA GLU A 296 -12.64 14.33 12.79
C GLU A 296 -11.95 15.71 12.78
N GLN A 297 -10.66 15.78 13.04
CA GLN A 297 -9.89 17.02 13.01
C GLN A 297 -9.87 17.69 11.63
N GLY A 298 -9.74 16.89 10.58
CA GLY A 298 -9.75 17.36 9.20
C GLY A 298 -11.14 17.51 8.58
N GLN A 299 -12.22 17.16 9.33
CA GLN A 299 -13.59 17.17 8.80
C GLN A 299 -13.72 16.36 7.49
N GLY A 300 -13.06 15.21 7.44
CA GLY A 300 -12.99 14.33 6.27
C GLY A 300 -11.88 14.68 5.27
N ARG A 301 -11.19 15.80 5.44
CA ARG A 301 -10.02 16.21 4.64
C ARG A 301 -8.73 15.88 5.38
N ILE A 302 -7.60 15.86 4.67
CA ILE A 302 -6.29 15.65 5.29
C ILE A 302 -5.97 16.87 6.17
N PRO A 303 -5.82 16.69 7.52
CA PRO A 303 -5.40 17.78 8.38
C PRO A 303 -3.93 18.12 8.12
N VAL A 304 -3.63 19.40 8.01
CA VAL A 304 -2.30 19.94 7.68
C VAL A 304 -1.88 20.97 8.73
N GLN A 305 -0.59 20.99 9.06
CA GLN A 305 0.00 21.93 9.96
C GLN A 305 1.43 22.27 9.52
N LEU A 306 1.85 23.52 9.67
CA LEU A 306 3.24 23.92 9.44
C LEU A 306 4.16 23.30 10.49
N LEU A 307 5.31 22.80 10.06
CA LEU A 307 6.28 22.16 10.96
C LEU A 307 6.67 23.06 12.14
N GLY A 308 6.92 24.34 11.88
CA GLY A 308 7.28 25.30 12.93
C GLY A 308 6.19 25.47 13.98
N ASP A 309 4.93 25.47 13.56
CA ASP A 309 3.78 25.59 14.46
C ASP A 309 3.55 24.28 15.23
N PHE A 310 3.69 23.15 14.56
CA PHE A 310 3.66 21.83 15.20
C PHE A 310 4.70 21.72 16.33
N LEU A 311 5.95 22.11 16.08
CA LEU A 311 7.02 22.08 17.07
C LEU A 311 6.79 23.04 18.26
N GLN A 312 6.02 24.12 18.05
CA GLN A 312 5.64 25.09 19.07
C GLN A 312 4.28 24.81 19.72
N ASN A 313 3.65 23.69 19.34
CA ASN A 313 2.31 23.27 19.81
C ASN A 313 1.25 24.37 19.67
N ARG A 314 1.18 24.98 18.48
CA ARG A 314 0.20 26.01 18.13
C ARG A 314 -0.47 25.72 16.79
N GLU A 315 -1.66 26.25 16.59
CA GLU A 315 -2.38 26.13 15.33
C GLU A 315 -1.73 26.94 14.22
N SER A 316 -1.76 26.42 13.00
CA SER A 316 -1.33 27.15 11.80
C SER A 316 -2.47 28.01 11.26
N THR A 317 -2.21 29.29 11.05
CA THR A 317 -3.20 30.26 10.56
C THR A 317 -3.01 30.66 9.10
N ALA A 318 -1.88 30.29 8.49
CA ALA A 318 -1.55 30.61 7.10
C ALA A 318 -0.82 29.43 6.48
N LEU A 319 -1.56 28.55 5.81
CA LEU A 319 -1.03 27.30 5.22
C LEU A 319 -0.52 27.48 3.79
N GLY A 320 -0.82 28.59 3.12
CA GLY A 320 -0.59 28.73 1.68
C GLY A 320 -1.58 27.94 0.86
N GLU A 321 -1.18 27.53 -0.35
CA GLU A 321 -1.93 26.59 -1.18
C GLU A 321 -1.54 25.15 -0.77
N VAL A 322 -2.51 24.37 -0.29
CA VAL A 322 -2.37 22.98 0.13
C VAL A 322 -3.37 22.11 -0.58
#